data_ccdcded6dc0934aa6f181300c7c19c39
#
_entry.id   ccdcded6dc0934aa6f181300c7c19c39
#
_cell.length_a   1.000
_cell.length_b   1.000
_cell.length_c   1.000
_cell.angle_alpha   90.00
_cell.angle_beta   90.00
_cell.angle_gamma   90.00
#
_symmetry.space_group_name_H-M   'P 1'
#
loop_
_entity.id
_entity.type
_entity.pdbx_description
1 polymer ?
#
loop_
_entity_poly.entity_id
_entity_poly.type
_entity_poly.pdbx_seq_one_letter_code
_entity_poly.pdbx_strand_id
1 'polypeptide(L)'
;MTLTSPRKALQLRMWALFMFFFIPGLLMASWATRTPAIRDILSVSTAEMGIVLFGLSIGSMSGILCSAWLVKRFGTRAVIRTTMCCAVFGMMVLSVALWFASPVLFALGLTVFGGSFGAAEVAINVEGASVEREMNKTVLPMMHGFYSLGTLAGAG
;
A
#
# COMPACT_ATOMS: atom_id res chain seq x y z
N MET A 1 8.76 21.30 -25.24
CA MET A 1 7.80 20.87 -24.19
C MET A 1 6.54 20.42 -24.91
N THR A 2 6.44 19.13 -25.25
CA THR A 2 5.32 18.55 -26.01
C THR A 2 4.09 18.50 -25.11
N LEU A 3 3.12 19.37 -25.37
CA LEU A 3 1.81 19.35 -24.72
C LEU A 3 1.13 18.01 -25.07
N THR A 4 1.16 17.06 -24.17
CA THR A 4 0.41 15.81 -24.33
C THR A 4 -1.07 16.15 -24.46
N SER A 5 -1.75 15.60 -25.47
CA SER A 5 -3.19 15.84 -25.64
C SER A 5 -3.95 15.43 -24.35
N PRO A 6 -5.05 16.11 -24.00
CA PRO A 6 -5.83 15.79 -22.79
C PRO A 6 -6.19 14.30 -22.65
N ARG A 7 -6.48 13.64 -23.76
CA ARG A 7 -6.74 12.19 -23.82
C ARG A 7 -5.53 11.35 -23.41
N LYS A 8 -4.32 11.71 -23.92
CA LYS A 8 -3.09 11.00 -23.55
C LYS A 8 -2.77 11.17 -22.06
N ALA A 9 -2.95 12.36 -21.52
CA ALA A 9 -2.74 12.64 -20.11
C ALA A 9 -3.68 11.78 -19.22
N LEU A 10 -4.94 11.64 -19.59
CA LEU A 10 -5.93 10.84 -18.89
C LEU A 10 -5.59 9.34 -18.96
N GLN A 11 -5.16 8.84 -20.11
CA GLN A 11 -4.69 7.46 -20.27
C GLN A 11 -3.46 7.18 -19.41
N LEU A 12 -2.49 8.09 -19.35
CA LEU A 12 -1.31 7.93 -18.48
C LEU A 12 -1.69 7.89 -16.99
N ARG A 13 -2.65 8.72 -16.56
CA ARG A 13 -3.19 8.67 -15.20
C ARG A 13 -3.81 7.30 -14.91
N MET A 14 -4.62 6.79 -15.82
CA MET A 14 -5.24 5.47 -15.70
C MET A 14 -4.18 4.36 -15.54
N TRP A 15 -3.18 4.32 -16.42
CA TRP A 15 -2.11 3.31 -16.35
C TRP A 15 -1.26 3.43 -15.09
N ALA A 16 -0.98 4.65 -14.64
CA ALA A 16 -0.30 4.86 -13.37
C ALA A 16 -1.12 4.30 -12.20
N LEU A 17 -2.45 4.47 -12.22
CA LEU A 17 -3.32 3.91 -11.19
C LEU A 17 -3.33 2.38 -11.20
N PHE A 18 -3.32 1.72 -12.36
CA PHE A 18 -3.17 0.26 -12.42
C PHE A 18 -1.89 -0.20 -11.70
N MET A 19 -0.78 0.53 -11.88
CA MET A 19 0.46 0.21 -11.14
C MET A 19 0.35 0.50 -9.65
N PHE A 20 -0.34 1.58 -9.26
CA PHE A 20 -0.59 1.91 -7.86
C PHE A 20 -1.55 0.95 -7.15
N PHE A 21 -2.36 0.19 -7.87
CA PHE A 21 -3.11 -0.95 -7.33
C PHE A 21 -2.24 -2.23 -7.29
N PHE A 22 -1.44 -2.49 -8.32
CA PHE A 22 -0.60 -3.70 -8.41
C PHE A 22 0.49 -3.74 -7.34
N ILE A 23 1.25 -2.63 -7.16
CA ILE A 23 2.39 -2.57 -6.24
C ILE A 23 1.99 -2.86 -4.77
N PRO A 24 0.93 -2.26 -4.21
CA PRO A 24 0.47 -2.60 -2.86
C PRO A 24 0.09 -4.07 -2.70
N GLY A 25 -0.56 -4.67 -3.68
CA GLY A 25 -0.87 -6.10 -3.66
C GLY A 25 0.38 -6.96 -3.61
N LEU A 26 1.37 -6.66 -4.45
CA LEU A 26 2.66 -7.34 -4.47
C LEU A 26 3.41 -7.19 -3.13
N LEU A 27 3.50 -5.97 -2.61
CA LEU A 27 4.17 -5.71 -1.33
C LEU A 27 3.47 -6.42 -0.17
N MET A 28 2.14 -6.39 -0.12
CA MET A 28 1.37 -7.04 0.94
C MET A 28 1.58 -8.55 0.92
N ALA A 29 1.47 -9.19 -0.22
CA ALA A 29 1.61 -10.64 -0.33
C ALA A 29 3.05 -11.10 -0.10
N SER A 30 4.06 -10.33 -0.50
CA SER A 30 5.46 -10.72 -0.40
C SER A 30 5.95 -10.98 1.03
N TRP A 31 5.42 -10.28 2.04
CA TRP A 31 5.75 -10.58 3.44
C TRP A 31 4.67 -11.42 4.12
N ALA A 32 3.39 -11.25 3.78
CA ALA A 32 2.29 -11.95 4.43
C ALA A 32 2.37 -13.47 4.26
N THR A 33 2.74 -13.96 3.08
CA THR A 33 2.93 -15.39 2.81
C THR A 33 4.13 -15.97 3.55
N ARG A 34 5.10 -15.13 3.95
CA ARG A 34 6.30 -15.52 4.70
C ARG A 34 6.13 -15.39 6.22
N THR A 35 4.92 -15.09 6.70
CA THR A 35 4.66 -14.93 8.15
C THR A 35 5.17 -16.09 9.01
N PRO A 36 5.05 -17.39 8.62
CA PRO A 36 5.60 -18.48 9.41
C PRO A 36 7.13 -18.40 9.55
N ALA A 37 7.85 -18.15 8.45
CA ALA A 37 9.31 -17.99 8.48
C ALA A 37 9.74 -16.75 9.26
N ILE A 38 9.01 -15.66 9.14
CA ILE A 38 9.23 -14.41 9.90
C ILE A 38 9.10 -14.68 11.40
N ARG A 39 8.05 -15.40 11.81
CA ARG A 39 7.84 -15.79 13.21
C ARG A 39 9.04 -16.58 13.75
N ASP A 40 9.54 -17.52 12.98
CA ASP A 40 10.65 -18.37 13.37
C ASP A 40 11.96 -17.55 13.49
N ILE A 41 12.23 -16.61 12.57
CA ILE A 41 13.37 -15.67 12.64
C ILE A 41 13.26 -14.78 13.88
N LEU A 42 12.06 -14.25 14.16
CA LEU A 42 11.84 -13.41 15.34
C LEU A 42 11.83 -14.20 16.64
N SER A 43 11.84 -15.54 16.58
CA SER A 43 11.80 -16.45 17.73
C SER A 43 10.62 -16.17 18.68
N VAL A 44 9.44 -15.88 18.11
CA VAL A 44 8.22 -15.58 18.87
C VAL A 44 7.20 -16.71 18.74
N SER A 45 6.35 -16.86 19.76
CA SER A 45 5.22 -17.76 19.73
C SER A 45 4.13 -17.26 18.75
N THR A 46 3.18 -18.11 18.42
CA THR A 46 2.03 -17.74 17.57
C THR A 46 1.21 -16.60 18.20
N ALA A 47 1.04 -16.59 19.51
CA ALA A 47 0.31 -15.52 20.22
C ALA A 47 1.08 -14.19 20.14
N GLU A 48 2.38 -14.20 20.39
CA GLU A 48 3.23 -13.00 20.28
C GLU A 48 3.28 -12.48 18.82
N MET A 49 3.33 -13.37 17.82
CA MET A 49 3.24 -12.97 16.42
C MET A 49 1.91 -12.27 16.11
N GLY A 50 0.80 -12.72 16.73
CA GLY A 50 -0.49 -12.02 16.64
C GLY A 50 -0.40 -10.57 17.15
N ILE A 51 0.30 -10.34 18.25
CA ILE A 51 0.53 -8.99 18.80
C ILE A 51 1.39 -8.15 17.85
N VAL A 52 2.45 -8.74 17.29
CA VAL A 52 3.31 -8.07 16.31
C VAL A 52 2.49 -7.65 15.07
N LEU A 53 1.65 -8.55 14.55
CA LEU A 53 0.79 -8.28 13.40
C LEU A 53 -0.27 -7.22 13.69
N PHE A 54 -0.64 -7.00 14.95
CA PHE A 54 -1.57 -5.95 15.34
C PHE A 54 -1.05 -4.55 15.01
N GLY A 55 0.27 -4.38 14.91
CA GLY A 55 0.90 -3.16 14.40
C GLY A 55 0.38 -2.74 13.02
N LEU A 56 0.20 -3.70 12.10
CA LEU A 56 -0.40 -3.46 10.79
C LEU A 56 -1.82 -2.89 10.90
N SER A 57 -2.64 -3.47 11.78
CA SER A 57 -4.03 -3.07 11.98
C SER A 57 -4.13 -1.65 12.55
N ILE A 58 -3.32 -1.32 13.55
CA ILE A 58 -3.25 0.03 14.13
C ILE A 58 -2.82 1.03 13.06
N GLY A 59 -1.76 0.71 12.32
CA GLY A 59 -1.27 1.56 11.24
C GLY A 59 -2.34 1.79 10.18
N SER A 60 -2.92 0.74 9.63
CA SER A 60 -3.92 0.80 8.56
C SER A 60 -5.16 1.59 8.98
N MET A 61 -5.69 1.34 10.16
CA MET A 61 -6.83 2.09 10.70
C MET A 61 -6.50 3.59 10.83
N SER A 62 -5.33 3.92 11.39
CA SER A 62 -4.87 5.30 11.51
C SER A 62 -4.73 5.98 10.14
N GLY A 63 -4.16 5.28 9.16
CA GLY A 63 -4.02 5.76 7.80
C GLY A 63 -5.37 6.04 7.13
N ILE A 64 -6.33 5.12 7.24
CA ILE A 64 -7.70 5.29 6.73
C ILE A 64 -8.36 6.51 7.36
N LEU A 65 -8.32 6.63 8.69
CA LEU A 65 -8.96 7.73 9.42
C LEU A 65 -8.36 9.09 9.06
N CYS A 66 -7.05 9.17 8.85
CA CYS A 66 -6.37 10.40 8.46
C CYS A 66 -6.49 10.71 6.97
N SER A 67 -6.85 9.74 6.13
CA SER A 67 -6.79 9.84 4.67
C SER A 67 -7.64 10.97 4.11
N ALA A 68 -8.87 11.13 4.59
CA ALA A 68 -9.79 12.17 4.11
C ALA A 68 -9.23 13.59 4.36
N TRP A 69 -8.64 13.83 5.54
CA TRP A 69 -7.98 15.08 5.86
C TRP A 69 -6.71 15.29 5.00
N LEU A 70 -5.88 14.26 4.83
CA LEU A 70 -4.69 14.31 3.99
C LEU A 70 -5.02 14.64 2.54
N VAL A 71 -6.02 13.97 1.97
CA VAL A 71 -6.46 14.19 0.58
C VAL A 71 -7.03 15.60 0.42
N LYS A 72 -7.84 16.07 1.38
CA LYS A 72 -8.39 17.43 1.35
C LYS A 72 -7.31 18.49 1.44
N ARG A 73 -6.26 18.26 2.24
CA ARG A 73 -5.19 19.24 2.51
C ARG A 73 -4.13 19.28 1.43
N PHE A 74 -3.72 18.11 0.89
CA PHE A 74 -2.57 17.96 0.00
C PHE A 74 -2.92 17.47 -1.41
N GLY A 75 -4.15 17.01 -1.61
CA GLY A 75 -4.60 16.41 -2.86
C GLY A 75 -4.19 14.93 -3.02
N THR A 76 -4.95 14.18 -3.82
CA THR A 76 -4.76 12.73 -4.02
C THR A 76 -3.36 12.37 -4.48
N ARG A 77 -2.80 13.11 -5.46
CA ARG A 77 -1.49 12.80 -6.05
C ARG A 77 -0.32 12.94 -5.07
N ALA A 78 -0.37 13.95 -4.19
CA ALA A 78 0.66 14.13 -3.17
C ALA A 78 0.57 13.02 -2.14
N VAL A 79 -0.65 12.69 -1.68
CA VAL A 79 -0.89 11.61 -0.72
C VAL A 79 -0.41 10.27 -1.28
N ILE A 80 -0.80 9.90 -2.52
CA ILE A 80 -0.38 8.65 -3.15
C ILE A 80 1.15 8.56 -3.21
N ARG A 81 1.85 9.59 -3.67
CA ARG A 81 3.31 9.57 -3.77
C ARG A 81 3.98 9.42 -2.41
N THR A 82 3.55 10.21 -1.43
CA THR A 82 4.13 10.17 -0.07
C THR A 82 3.89 8.83 0.58
N THR A 83 2.68 8.29 0.51
CA THR A 83 2.35 6.99 1.10
C THR A 83 3.08 5.84 0.43
N MET A 84 3.32 5.88 -0.89
CA MET A 84 4.16 4.88 -1.56
C MET A 84 5.62 4.92 -1.06
N CYS A 85 6.20 6.11 -0.91
CA CYS A 85 7.54 6.23 -0.32
C CYS A 85 7.58 5.72 1.12
N CYS A 86 6.56 6.06 1.94
CA CYS A 86 6.46 5.57 3.31
C CYS A 86 6.24 4.05 3.38
N ALA A 87 5.49 3.45 2.44
CA ALA A 87 5.32 2.00 2.37
C ALA A 87 6.65 1.29 2.05
N VAL A 88 7.43 1.82 1.10
CA VAL A 88 8.78 1.30 0.81
C VAL A 88 9.69 1.44 2.03
N PHE A 89 9.66 2.58 2.71
CA PHE A 89 10.41 2.78 3.95
C PHE A 89 9.98 1.78 5.04
N GLY A 90 8.67 1.56 5.21
CA GLY A 90 8.16 0.51 6.12
C GLY A 90 8.71 -0.87 5.80
N MET A 91 8.75 -1.26 4.51
CA MET A 91 9.36 -2.53 4.08
C MET A 91 10.86 -2.60 4.39
N MET A 92 11.59 -1.49 4.25
CA MET A 92 13.00 -1.44 4.67
C MET A 92 13.15 -1.66 6.18
N VAL A 93 12.30 -1.04 7.00
CA VAL A 93 12.27 -1.26 8.45
C VAL A 93 11.96 -2.70 8.80
N LEU A 94 11.01 -3.35 8.11
CA LEU A 94 10.71 -4.78 8.28
C LEU A 94 11.95 -5.65 7.98
N SER A 95 12.67 -5.36 6.91
CA SER A 95 13.89 -6.10 6.53
C SER A 95 14.99 -5.93 7.59
N VAL A 96 15.21 -4.72 8.08
CA VAL A 96 16.16 -4.43 9.17
C VAL A 96 15.74 -5.13 10.47
N ALA A 97 14.44 -5.16 10.78
CA ALA A 97 13.92 -5.83 11.95
C ALA A 97 14.20 -7.34 11.93
N LEU A 98 14.10 -7.97 10.76
CA LEU A 98 14.47 -9.39 10.60
C LEU A 98 15.96 -9.62 10.76
N TRP A 99 16.81 -8.71 10.25
CA TRP A 99 18.26 -8.79 10.42
C TRP A 99 18.66 -8.78 11.90
N PHE A 100 18.00 -7.98 12.72
CA PHE A 100 18.23 -7.90 14.17
C PHE A 100 17.34 -8.85 14.99
N ALA A 101 16.52 -9.69 14.36
CA ALA A 101 15.53 -10.55 15.01
C ALA A 101 14.69 -9.80 16.07
N SER A 102 14.26 -8.56 15.77
CA SER A 102 13.56 -7.69 16.71
C SER A 102 12.06 -7.63 16.44
N PRO A 103 11.22 -8.28 17.28
CA PRO A 103 9.76 -8.24 17.14
C PRO A 103 9.18 -6.82 17.28
N VAL A 104 9.76 -6.01 18.17
CA VAL A 104 9.30 -4.62 18.38
C VAL A 104 9.56 -3.77 17.14
N LEU A 105 10.77 -3.86 16.57
CA LEU A 105 11.09 -3.11 15.34
C LEU A 105 10.23 -3.59 14.17
N PHE A 106 9.92 -4.88 14.11
CA PHE A 106 9.04 -5.44 13.10
C PHE A 106 7.60 -4.90 13.23
N ALA A 107 7.05 -4.85 14.46
CA ALA A 107 5.74 -4.26 14.74
C ALA A 107 5.68 -2.77 14.36
N LEU A 108 6.73 -1.99 14.65
CA LEU A 108 6.84 -0.59 14.23
C LEU A 108 6.88 -0.46 12.72
N GLY A 109 7.65 -1.30 12.04
CA GLY A 109 7.69 -1.37 10.57
C GLY A 109 6.31 -1.67 9.97
N LEU A 110 5.58 -2.63 10.55
CA LEU A 110 4.20 -2.94 10.17
C LEU A 110 3.25 -1.77 10.40
N THR A 111 3.43 -1.00 11.47
CA THR A 111 2.60 0.18 11.74
C THR A 111 2.82 1.27 10.70
N VAL A 112 4.06 1.53 10.32
CA VAL A 112 4.39 2.49 9.26
C VAL A 112 3.87 2.02 7.90
N PHE A 113 4.11 0.74 7.57
CA PHE A 113 3.64 0.13 6.34
C PHE A 113 2.11 0.15 6.27
N GLY A 114 1.42 -0.29 7.32
CA GLY A 114 -0.04 -0.30 7.41
C GLY A 114 -0.65 1.09 7.29
N GLY A 115 -0.09 2.09 7.98
CA GLY A 115 -0.55 3.48 7.91
C GLY A 115 -0.44 4.06 6.51
N SER A 116 0.68 3.78 5.85
CA SER A 116 0.90 4.14 4.45
C SER A 116 -0.09 3.46 3.52
N PHE A 117 -0.30 2.15 3.72
CA PHE A 117 -1.22 1.34 2.94
C PHE A 117 -2.67 1.83 3.07
N GLY A 118 -3.16 2.02 4.31
CA GLY A 118 -4.52 2.48 4.55
C GLY A 118 -4.81 3.88 3.97
N ALA A 119 -3.87 4.82 4.10
CA ALA A 119 -4.02 6.15 3.51
C ALA A 119 -3.92 6.13 1.98
N ALA A 120 -3.01 5.31 1.42
CA ALA A 120 -2.86 5.12 -0.02
C ALA A 120 -4.11 4.55 -0.66
N GLU A 121 -4.71 3.52 -0.05
CA GLU A 121 -5.91 2.85 -0.56
C GLU A 121 -7.05 3.84 -0.78
N VAL A 122 -7.34 4.68 0.21
CA VAL A 122 -8.38 5.71 0.08
C VAL A 122 -8.03 6.71 -1.03
N ALA A 123 -6.79 7.22 -1.06
CA ALA A 123 -6.38 8.21 -2.05
C ALA A 123 -6.41 7.66 -3.48
N ILE A 124 -5.98 6.41 -3.69
CA ILE A 124 -5.98 5.74 -4.99
C ILE A 124 -7.42 5.50 -5.47
N ASN A 125 -8.32 5.09 -4.57
CA ASN A 125 -9.73 4.90 -4.90
C ASN A 125 -10.42 6.22 -5.28
N VAL A 126 -10.14 7.31 -4.56
CA VAL A 126 -10.65 8.66 -4.89
C VAL A 126 -10.14 9.11 -6.26
N GLU A 127 -8.87 8.94 -6.56
CA GLU A 127 -8.29 9.29 -7.88
C GLU A 127 -8.83 8.37 -8.97
N GLY A 128 -8.99 7.07 -8.71
CA GLY A 128 -9.59 6.10 -9.63
C GLY A 128 -11.02 6.46 -10.01
N ALA A 129 -11.85 6.83 -9.03
CA ALA A 129 -13.22 7.31 -9.27
C ALA A 129 -13.24 8.63 -10.06
N SER A 130 -12.23 9.49 -9.91
CA SER A 130 -12.11 10.70 -10.74
C SER A 130 -11.82 10.37 -12.19
N VAL A 131 -10.86 9.47 -12.44
CA VAL A 131 -10.53 8.99 -13.80
C VAL A 131 -11.71 8.30 -14.46
N GLU A 132 -12.45 7.48 -13.71
CA GLU A 132 -13.66 6.80 -14.19
C GLU A 132 -14.72 7.81 -14.68
N ARG A 133 -14.98 8.87 -13.89
CA ARG A 133 -15.89 9.94 -14.28
C ARG A 133 -15.41 10.70 -15.52
N GLU A 134 -14.12 11.05 -15.57
CA GLU A 134 -13.54 11.79 -16.71
C GLU A 134 -13.53 10.95 -18.00
N MET A 135 -13.38 9.62 -17.89
CA MET A 135 -13.38 8.69 -19.03
C MET A 135 -14.79 8.27 -19.45
N ASN A 136 -15.78 8.49 -18.59
CA ASN A 136 -17.15 7.95 -18.74
C ASN A 136 -17.13 6.42 -18.98
N LYS A 137 -16.27 5.70 -18.25
CA LYS A 137 -16.07 4.25 -18.35
C LYS A 137 -15.75 3.67 -16.99
N THR A 138 -16.34 2.53 -16.66
CA THR A 138 -16.07 1.79 -15.44
C THR A 138 -14.69 1.12 -15.51
N VAL A 139 -13.71 1.64 -14.77
CA VAL A 139 -12.32 1.13 -14.75
C VAL A 139 -11.84 0.69 -13.37
N LEU A 140 -12.51 1.13 -12.30
CA LEU A 140 -12.16 0.80 -10.91
C LEU A 140 -12.14 -0.71 -10.63
N PRO A 141 -13.12 -1.53 -11.07
CA PRO A 141 -13.05 -2.98 -10.88
C PRO A 141 -11.83 -3.63 -11.53
N MET A 142 -11.41 -3.13 -12.71
CA MET A 142 -10.18 -3.59 -13.35
C MET A 142 -8.93 -3.23 -12.54
N MET A 143 -8.89 -2.03 -11.92
CA MET A 143 -7.79 -1.62 -11.05
C MET A 143 -7.69 -2.55 -9.83
N HIS A 144 -8.82 -2.92 -9.20
CA HIS A 144 -8.83 -3.93 -8.14
C HIS A 144 -8.39 -5.32 -8.63
N GLY A 145 -8.68 -5.68 -9.87
CA GLY A 145 -8.12 -6.88 -10.51
C GLY A 145 -6.59 -6.85 -10.58
N PHE A 146 -5.99 -5.70 -10.85
CA PHE A 146 -4.53 -5.52 -10.82
C PHE A 146 -3.94 -5.66 -9.40
N TYR A 147 -4.66 -5.24 -8.37
CA TYR A 147 -4.28 -5.54 -6.98
C TYR A 147 -4.22 -7.06 -6.75
N SER A 148 -5.22 -7.80 -7.21
CA SER A 148 -5.24 -9.27 -7.11
C SER A 148 -4.10 -9.94 -7.89
N LEU A 149 -3.76 -9.42 -9.08
CA LEU A 149 -2.58 -9.88 -9.82
C LEU A 149 -1.28 -9.57 -9.06
N GLY A 150 -1.20 -8.40 -8.42
CA GLY A 150 -0.07 -8.05 -7.55
C GLY A 150 0.08 -9.01 -6.38
N THR A 151 -1.02 -9.37 -5.70
CA THR A 151 -0.99 -10.33 -4.60
C THR A 151 -0.55 -11.71 -5.08
N LEU A 152 -1.01 -12.15 -6.24
CA LEU A 152 -0.59 -13.43 -6.83
C LEU A 152 0.92 -13.42 -7.12
N ALA A 153 1.43 -12.36 -7.74
CA ALA A 153 2.85 -12.21 -8.05
C ALA A 153 3.74 -12.09 -6.80
N GLY A 154 3.23 -11.50 -5.72
CA GLY A 154 3.97 -11.35 -4.46
C GLY A 154 3.97 -12.58 -3.57
N ALA A 155 3.04 -13.51 -3.81
CA ALA A 155 2.91 -14.76 -3.05
C ALA A 155 3.87 -15.87 -3.51
N GLY A 156 4.35 -15.82 -4.77
CA GLY A 156 5.33 -16.76 -5.34
C GLY A 156 6.73 -16.33 -5.03
#